data_222fdf186afb40715b3e41b37381592c
#
_entry.id   222fdf186afb40715b3e41b37381592c
#
_cell.length_a   1.000
_cell.length_b   1.000
_cell.length_c   1.000
_cell.angle_alpha   90.00
_cell.angle_beta   90.00
_cell.angle_gamma   90.00
#
_symmetry.space_group_name_H-M   'P 1'
#
loop_
_entity.id
_entity.type
_entity.pdbx_description
1 polymer ?
#
loop_
_entity_poly.entity_id
_entity_poly.type
_entity_poly.pdbx_seq_one_letter_code
_entity_poly.pdbx_strand_id
1 'polypeptide(L)'
;MIPELYKIETEELDKTRDIRYGNGVCSDYELFENNSNILKIIEKDLTKIMSDVVKSEIFIIESFFNVLRTGSGLTSHNHLNDFDKVNDLINKKYSLTYYLEVGDQKCNEPGILKLYDPYEEILPNSGTITIFPASRKHSVVYSGKKERVMIGINFYSL
;
A
#
# COMPACT_ATOMS: atom_id res chain seq x y z
N MET A 1 -6.78 12.18 10.44
CA MET A 1 -6.32 10.84 9.99
C MET A 1 -4.82 10.65 10.20
N ILE A 2 -3.96 11.37 9.48
CA ILE A 2 -2.49 11.21 9.60
C ILE A 2 -1.99 11.27 11.07
N PRO A 3 -2.43 12.22 11.92
CA PRO A 3 -2.02 12.23 13.33
C PRO A 3 -2.40 10.96 14.10
N GLU A 4 -3.47 10.28 13.74
CA GLU A 4 -3.85 9.02 14.39
C GLU A 4 -2.93 7.88 13.96
N LEU A 5 -2.51 7.85 12.69
CA LEU A 5 -1.55 6.85 12.20
C LEU A 5 -0.21 6.98 12.92
N TYR A 6 0.28 8.18 13.16
CA TYR A 6 1.56 8.41 13.87
C TYR A 6 1.57 7.99 15.35
N LYS A 7 0.41 7.65 15.92
CA LYS A 7 0.33 7.06 17.27
C LYS A 7 0.49 5.55 17.27
N ILE A 8 0.42 4.91 16.11
CA ILE A 8 0.55 3.46 15.95
C ILE A 8 2.03 3.11 15.89
N GLU A 9 2.42 2.01 16.52
CA GLU A 9 3.79 1.50 16.45
C GLU A 9 4.16 1.18 15.01
N THR A 10 5.39 1.53 14.63
CA THR A 10 5.93 1.27 13.31
C THR A 10 7.32 0.68 13.43
N GLU A 11 7.66 -0.17 12.48
CA GLU A 11 9.01 -0.66 12.29
C GLU A 11 9.71 0.14 11.18
N GLU A 12 11.00 0.42 11.35
CA GLU A 12 11.80 0.99 10.27
C GLU A 12 11.81 0.05 9.07
N LEU A 13 11.74 0.61 7.88
CA LEU A 13 11.94 -0.16 6.66
C LEU A 13 13.34 -0.74 6.67
N ASP A 14 13.43 -2.06 6.73
CA ASP A 14 14.70 -2.76 6.84
C ASP A 14 15.50 -2.60 5.54
N LYS A 15 16.65 -1.94 5.67
CA LYS A 15 17.58 -1.72 4.55
C LYS A 15 18.17 -3.01 3.98
N THR A 16 18.09 -4.11 4.74
CA THR A 16 18.62 -5.42 4.32
C THR A 16 17.60 -6.25 3.54
N ARG A 17 16.34 -5.85 3.53
CA ARG A 17 15.30 -6.53 2.75
C ARG A 17 15.29 -6.02 1.31
N ASP A 18 15.29 -6.94 0.36
CA ASP A 18 15.32 -6.64 -1.08
C ASP A 18 14.13 -5.80 -1.59
N ILE A 19 13.00 -5.82 -0.89
CA ILE A 19 11.79 -5.12 -1.29
C ILE A 19 11.67 -3.70 -0.70
N ARG A 20 12.29 -3.44 0.44
CA ARG A 20 12.18 -2.15 1.16
C ARG A 20 13.55 -1.58 1.47
N TYR A 21 13.70 -0.28 1.32
CA TYR A 21 14.96 0.42 1.62
C TYR A 21 14.73 1.85 2.08
N GLY A 22 15.74 2.41 2.73
CA GLY A 22 15.77 3.81 3.16
C GLY A 22 15.23 4.05 4.56
N ASN A 23 14.82 5.30 4.83
CA ASN A 23 14.43 5.78 6.16
C ASN A 23 12.91 5.74 6.39
N GLY A 24 12.16 5.02 5.57
CA GLY A 24 10.72 4.87 5.75
C GLY A 24 10.37 3.99 6.94
N VAL A 25 9.11 4.03 7.34
CA VAL A 25 8.53 3.16 8.36
C VAL A 25 7.26 2.51 7.84
N CYS A 26 6.92 1.36 8.41
CA CYS A 26 5.70 0.62 8.11
C CYS A 26 5.07 0.16 9.44
N SER A 27 3.74 0.20 9.54
CA SER A 27 3.03 -0.46 10.63
C SER A 27 3.12 -1.98 10.49
N ASP A 28 2.60 -2.70 11.47
CA ASP A 28 2.24 -4.10 11.28
C ASP A 28 1.20 -4.25 10.16
N TYR A 29 0.81 -5.47 9.85
CA TYR A 29 -0.14 -5.79 8.79
C TYR A 29 -1.58 -5.94 9.28
N GLU A 30 -1.87 -5.45 10.50
CA GLU A 30 -3.17 -5.53 11.18
C GLU A 30 -3.74 -4.14 11.49
N LEU A 31 -3.51 -3.15 10.64
CA LEU A 31 -3.87 -1.75 10.86
C LEU A 31 -5.33 -1.57 11.28
N PHE A 32 -6.26 -2.31 10.66
CA PHE A 32 -7.70 -2.18 10.94
C PHE A 32 -8.15 -2.90 12.20
N GLU A 33 -7.32 -3.75 12.80
CA GLU A 33 -7.56 -4.31 14.14
C GLU A 33 -7.37 -3.25 15.25
N ASN A 34 -6.76 -2.12 14.92
CA ASN A 34 -6.61 -1.01 15.84
C ASN A 34 -7.96 -0.39 16.22
N ASN A 35 -8.17 -0.13 17.51
CA ASN A 35 -9.42 0.42 18.07
C ASN A 35 -9.66 1.92 17.79
N SER A 36 -9.22 2.42 16.64
CA SER A 36 -9.47 3.79 16.20
C SER A 36 -10.80 3.90 15.45
N ASN A 37 -11.71 4.76 15.90
CA ASN A 37 -12.97 5.02 15.19
C ASN A 37 -12.74 5.51 13.76
N ILE A 38 -11.67 6.29 13.53
CA ILE A 38 -11.34 6.82 12.21
C ILE A 38 -10.89 5.70 11.28
N LEU A 39 -10.10 4.74 11.78
CA LEU A 39 -9.67 3.58 10.99
C LEU A 39 -10.85 2.67 10.64
N LYS A 40 -11.81 2.48 11.55
CA LYS A 40 -13.04 1.72 11.26
C LYS A 40 -13.91 2.36 10.17
N ILE A 41 -13.98 3.69 10.14
CA ILE A 41 -14.69 4.41 9.06
C ILE A 41 -13.97 4.19 7.73
N ILE A 42 -12.65 4.35 7.71
CA ILE A 42 -11.83 4.14 6.51
C ILE A 42 -11.95 2.72 6.02
N GLU A 43 -11.82 1.73 6.91
CA GLU A 43 -11.99 0.31 6.57
C GLU A 43 -13.32 0.06 5.88
N LYS A 44 -14.42 0.56 6.45
CA LYS A 44 -15.77 0.43 5.88
C LYS A 44 -15.86 1.04 4.48
N ASP A 45 -15.34 2.26 4.30
CA ASP A 45 -15.42 2.96 3.02
C ASP A 45 -14.54 2.28 1.96
N LEU A 46 -13.31 1.88 2.33
CA LEU A 46 -12.42 1.17 1.42
C LEU A 46 -12.94 -0.24 1.08
N THR A 47 -13.55 -0.96 2.03
CA THR A 47 -14.22 -2.25 1.78
C THR A 47 -15.30 -2.11 0.71
N LYS A 48 -16.13 -1.06 0.81
CA LYS A 48 -17.14 -0.79 -0.21
C LYS A 48 -16.52 -0.53 -1.58
N ILE A 49 -15.49 0.30 -1.65
CA ILE A 49 -14.79 0.61 -2.91
C ILE A 49 -14.17 -0.66 -3.52
N MET A 50 -13.48 -1.48 -2.71
CA MET A 50 -12.88 -2.74 -3.16
C MET A 50 -13.94 -3.69 -3.72
N SER A 51 -15.03 -3.90 -3.00
CA SER A 51 -16.16 -4.76 -3.44
C SER A 51 -16.79 -4.25 -4.73
N ASP A 52 -17.01 -2.94 -4.85
CA ASP A 52 -17.57 -2.32 -6.07
C ASP A 52 -16.66 -2.51 -7.29
N VAL A 53 -15.32 -2.46 -7.10
CA VAL A 53 -14.34 -2.62 -8.18
C VAL A 53 -14.26 -4.08 -8.66
N VAL A 54 -14.13 -5.03 -7.72
CA VAL A 54 -13.98 -6.46 -8.08
C VAL A 54 -15.30 -7.16 -8.33
N LYS A 55 -16.46 -6.48 -8.10
CA LYS A 55 -17.82 -6.97 -8.29
C LYS A 55 -18.14 -8.22 -7.48
N SER A 56 -17.58 -8.32 -6.27
CA SER A 56 -17.84 -9.42 -5.33
C SER A 56 -17.66 -8.95 -3.87
N GLU A 57 -18.10 -9.76 -2.93
CA GLU A 57 -17.65 -9.63 -1.55
C GLU A 57 -16.12 -9.79 -1.47
N ILE A 58 -15.52 -9.21 -0.45
CA ILE A 58 -14.06 -9.24 -0.28
C ILE A 58 -13.68 -9.69 1.13
N PHE A 59 -12.48 -10.23 1.25
CA PHE A 59 -11.85 -10.55 2.53
C PHE A 59 -10.48 -9.85 2.62
N ILE A 60 -10.33 -8.93 3.57
CA ILE A 60 -9.05 -8.24 3.83
C ILE A 60 -8.11 -9.23 4.52
N ILE A 61 -6.90 -9.38 3.97
CA ILE A 61 -5.85 -10.25 4.50
C ILE A 61 -4.86 -9.45 5.34
N GLU A 62 -4.47 -8.30 4.82
CA GLU A 62 -3.47 -7.42 5.39
C GLU A 62 -3.89 -5.97 5.21
N SER A 63 -3.69 -5.17 6.24
CA SER A 63 -3.85 -3.73 6.18
C SER A 63 -2.69 -3.06 6.93
N PHE A 64 -2.07 -2.08 6.31
CA PHE A 64 -0.91 -1.40 6.87
C PHE A 64 -0.84 0.05 6.38
N PHE A 65 -0.09 0.88 7.06
CA PHE A 65 0.36 2.14 6.48
C PHE A 65 1.87 2.18 6.40
N ASN A 66 2.38 2.93 5.45
CA ASN A 66 3.78 3.27 5.43
C ASN A 66 4.01 4.77 5.20
N VAL A 67 5.16 5.21 5.70
CA VAL A 67 5.65 6.56 5.55
C VAL A 67 6.98 6.49 4.83
N LEU A 68 7.04 7.03 3.62
CA LEU A 68 8.29 7.15 2.88
C LEU A 68 8.91 8.53 3.13
N ARG A 69 10.22 8.51 3.35
CA ARG A 69 11.06 9.69 3.53
C ARG A 69 12.07 9.79 2.41
N THR A 70 12.82 10.87 2.36
CA THR A 70 13.86 11.09 1.33
C THR A 70 14.80 9.89 1.22
N GLY A 71 14.92 9.35 0.02
CA GLY A 71 15.79 8.21 -0.29
C GLY A 71 15.21 6.85 0.13
N SER A 72 13.90 6.77 0.37
CA SER A 72 13.24 5.49 0.67
C SER A 72 12.41 4.98 -0.50
N GLY A 73 12.06 3.71 -0.45
CA GLY A 73 11.24 3.09 -1.48
C GLY A 73 11.01 1.60 -1.29
N LEU A 74 10.44 1.02 -2.32
CA LEU A 74 10.17 -0.40 -2.44
C LEU A 74 10.67 -0.86 -3.82
N THR A 75 11.54 -1.86 -3.84
CA THR A 75 11.99 -2.49 -5.09
C THR A 75 10.87 -3.28 -5.74
N SER A 76 11.04 -3.69 -6.98
CA SER A 76 10.01 -4.43 -7.71
C SER A 76 9.66 -5.76 -7.03
N HIS A 77 8.40 -5.89 -6.62
CA HIS A 77 7.85 -7.06 -5.93
C HIS A 77 6.36 -7.21 -6.25
N ASN A 78 5.79 -8.35 -5.87
CA ASN A 78 4.35 -8.60 -5.86
C ASN A 78 3.90 -9.08 -4.47
N HIS A 79 2.60 -9.28 -4.27
CA HIS A 79 2.02 -9.70 -2.99
C HIS A 79 1.51 -11.15 -2.99
N LEU A 80 1.96 -11.98 -3.92
CA LEU A 80 1.66 -13.41 -3.89
C LEU A 80 2.61 -14.16 -2.97
N ASN A 81 2.07 -15.18 -2.32
CA ASN A 81 2.82 -16.13 -1.52
C ASN A 81 2.52 -17.58 -1.95
N ASP A 82 3.13 -18.56 -1.30
CA ASP A 82 2.93 -19.96 -1.65
C ASP A 82 1.52 -20.46 -1.32
N PHE A 83 0.87 -19.91 -0.30
CA PHE A 83 -0.53 -20.20 0.02
C PHE A 83 -1.45 -19.82 -1.14
N ASP A 84 -1.25 -18.66 -1.76
CA ASP A 84 -2.03 -18.21 -2.92
C ASP A 84 -1.90 -19.17 -4.10
N LYS A 85 -0.69 -19.67 -4.35
CA LYS A 85 -0.40 -20.60 -5.45
C LYS A 85 -1.03 -21.97 -5.23
N VAL A 86 -0.88 -22.52 -4.01
CA VAL A 86 -1.38 -23.87 -3.65
C VAL A 86 -2.91 -23.90 -3.65
N ASN A 87 -3.56 -22.80 -3.26
CA ASN A 87 -5.02 -22.73 -3.14
C ASN A 87 -5.72 -22.08 -4.36
N ASP A 88 -5.01 -21.89 -5.47
CA ASP A 88 -5.55 -21.28 -6.70
C ASP A 88 -6.18 -19.88 -6.50
N LEU A 89 -5.55 -19.07 -5.65
CA LEU A 89 -6.01 -17.73 -5.28
C LEU A 89 -5.30 -16.61 -6.05
N ILE A 90 -4.38 -16.93 -6.97
CA ILE A 90 -3.55 -15.95 -7.70
C ILE A 90 -4.43 -14.90 -8.40
N ASN A 91 -5.52 -15.33 -9.03
CA ASN A 91 -6.43 -14.47 -9.78
C ASN A 91 -7.52 -13.83 -8.91
N LYS A 92 -7.55 -14.14 -7.62
CA LYS A 92 -8.53 -13.62 -6.65
C LYS A 92 -7.92 -12.62 -5.68
N LYS A 93 -6.60 -12.48 -5.65
CA LYS A 93 -5.89 -11.58 -4.75
C LYS A 93 -5.59 -10.25 -5.41
N TYR A 94 -5.89 -9.18 -4.71
CA TYR A 94 -5.68 -7.80 -5.14
C TYR A 94 -4.93 -7.00 -4.08
N SER A 95 -4.27 -5.94 -4.54
CA SER A 95 -3.65 -4.93 -3.69
C SER A 95 -4.31 -3.58 -3.94
N LEU A 96 -4.53 -2.84 -2.86
CA LEU A 96 -5.00 -1.46 -2.88
C LEU A 96 -3.95 -0.56 -2.24
N THR A 97 -3.73 0.61 -2.85
CA THR A 97 -3.01 1.70 -2.21
C THR A 97 -3.88 2.94 -2.12
N TYR A 98 -3.96 3.55 -0.94
CA TYR A 98 -4.66 4.80 -0.68
C TYR A 98 -3.68 5.86 -0.20
N TYR A 99 -3.51 6.91 -0.97
CA TYR A 99 -2.54 7.97 -0.73
C TYR A 99 -3.16 9.08 0.11
N LEU A 100 -2.70 9.22 1.36
CA LEU A 100 -3.16 10.25 2.29
C LEU A 100 -2.38 11.55 2.09
N GLU A 101 -1.06 11.44 1.98
CA GLU A 101 -0.13 12.53 1.73
C GLU A 101 0.90 12.08 0.70
N VAL A 102 1.06 12.83 -0.35
CA VAL A 102 1.99 12.47 -1.44
C VAL A 102 3.37 13.12 -1.29
N GLY A 103 3.52 13.99 -0.30
CA GLY A 103 4.78 14.64 0.00
C GLY A 103 5.17 15.72 -1.01
N ASP A 104 6.46 15.83 -1.27
CA ASP A 104 7.02 16.77 -2.25
C ASP A 104 7.27 16.04 -3.57
N GLN A 105 6.51 16.39 -4.57
CA GLN A 105 6.61 15.79 -5.91
C GLN A 105 7.49 16.60 -6.88
N LYS A 106 8.03 17.74 -6.44
CA LYS A 106 8.97 18.56 -7.25
C LYS A 106 10.42 18.12 -6.99
N CYS A 107 10.69 16.83 -7.24
CA CYS A 107 11.99 16.22 -7.03
C CYS A 107 12.25 15.14 -8.10
N ASN A 108 13.46 14.57 -8.11
CA ASN A 108 13.86 13.60 -9.13
C ASN A 108 13.04 12.29 -9.06
N GLU A 109 12.71 11.84 -7.85
CA GLU A 109 11.91 10.64 -7.62
C GLU A 109 10.66 11.03 -6.82
N PRO A 110 9.58 11.44 -7.50
CA PRO A 110 8.40 12.03 -6.84
C PRO A 110 7.46 10.99 -6.21
N GLY A 111 7.85 9.73 -6.16
CA GLY A 111 7.02 8.66 -5.64
C GLY A 111 6.02 8.11 -6.67
N ILE A 112 6.44 8.00 -7.94
CA ILE A 112 5.65 7.33 -8.98
C ILE A 112 5.48 5.86 -8.59
N LEU A 113 4.24 5.38 -8.58
CA LEU A 113 3.94 3.96 -8.56
C LEU A 113 4.17 3.40 -9.96
N LYS A 114 5.17 2.54 -10.08
CA LYS A 114 5.47 1.82 -11.32
C LYS A 114 4.86 0.43 -11.25
N LEU A 115 4.01 0.12 -12.19
CA LEU A 115 3.42 -1.21 -12.37
C LEU A 115 4.04 -1.86 -13.60
N TYR A 116 4.32 -3.15 -13.52
CA TYR A 116 4.98 -3.91 -14.60
C TYR A 116 4.02 -4.94 -15.19
N ASP A 117 4.23 -5.28 -16.46
CA ASP A 117 3.52 -6.30 -17.22
C ASP A 117 1.98 -6.14 -17.27
N PRO A 118 1.45 -5.11 -17.98
CA PRO A 118 2.12 -4.10 -18.78
C PRO A 118 2.72 -2.96 -17.95
N TYR A 119 3.72 -2.26 -18.50
CA TYR A 119 4.33 -1.14 -17.80
C TYR A 119 3.39 0.07 -17.77
N GLU A 120 3.18 0.60 -16.56
CA GLU A 120 2.39 1.82 -16.31
C GLU A 120 3.04 2.64 -15.19
N GLU A 121 2.91 3.95 -15.29
CA GLU A 121 3.34 4.89 -14.25
C GLU A 121 2.16 5.70 -13.74
N ILE A 122 2.01 5.74 -12.42
CA ILE A 122 0.97 6.52 -11.75
C ILE A 122 1.65 7.48 -10.78
N LEU A 123 1.56 8.78 -11.05
CA LEU A 123 1.91 9.80 -10.08
C LEU A 123 0.64 10.13 -9.27
N PRO A 124 0.55 9.68 -8.01
CA PRO A 124 -0.67 9.86 -7.24
C PRO A 124 -0.86 11.30 -6.76
N ASN A 125 -2.10 11.69 -6.55
CA ASN A 125 -2.48 12.84 -5.74
C ASN A 125 -2.98 12.36 -4.37
N SER A 126 -3.02 13.24 -3.37
CA SER A 126 -3.70 12.94 -2.10
C SER A 126 -5.17 12.59 -2.36
N GLY A 127 -5.64 11.50 -1.78
CA GLY A 127 -6.97 10.92 -2.03
C GLY A 127 -7.01 9.89 -3.16
N THR A 128 -5.95 9.73 -3.95
CA THR A 128 -5.90 8.69 -4.99
C THR A 128 -5.96 7.30 -4.36
N ILE A 129 -6.77 6.43 -4.96
CA ILE A 129 -6.82 5.00 -4.66
C ILE A 129 -6.46 4.24 -5.94
N THR A 130 -5.53 3.29 -5.85
CA THR A 130 -5.24 2.36 -6.94
C THR A 130 -5.53 0.94 -6.49
N ILE A 131 -6.15 0.14 -7.35
CA ILE A 131 -6.39 -1.29 -7.11
C ILE A 131 -5.85 -2.05 -8.31
N PHE A 132 -5.04 -3.05 -8.04
CA PHE A 132 -4.42 -3.89 -9.08
C PHE A 132 -4.27 -5.35 -8.60
N PRO A 133 -4.17 -6.33 -9.53
CA PRO A 133 -3.93 -7.71 -9.15
C PRO A 133 -2.65 -7.87 -8.31
N ALA A 134 -2.72 -8.60 -7.22
CA ALA A 134 -1.58 -8.82 -6.32
C ALA A 134 -0.39 -9.54 -7.00
N SER A 135 -0.64 -10.23 -8.12
CA SER A 135 0.39 -10.83 -8.97
C SER A 135 1.23 -9.80 -9.72
N ARG A 136 0.71 -8.59 -9.92
CA ARG A 136 1.39 -7.56 -10.68
C ARG A 136 2.56 -6.98 -9.91
N LYS A 137 3.76 -7.07 -10.46
CA LYS A 137 4.94 -6.45 -9.86
C LYS A 137 4.83 -4.93 -9.88
N HIS A 138 5.30 -4.31 -8.82
CA HIS A 138 5.30 -2.86 -8.69
C HIS A 138 6.49 -2.38 -7.86
N SER A 139 6.83 -1.11 -8.01
CA SER A 139 7.90 -0.45 -7.29
C SER A 139 7.61 1.03 -7.09
N VAL A 140 8.28 1.64 -6.14
CA VAL A 140 8.26 3.08 -5.88
C VAL A 140 9.60 3.53 -5.33
N VAL A 141 10.04 4.73 -5.75
CA VAL A 141 11.19 5.44 -5.17
C VAL A 141 10.73 6.84 -4.82
N TYR A 142 11.15 7.34 -3.67
CA TYR A 142 10.79 8.65 -3.20
C TYR A 142 12.01 9.44 -2.69
N SER A 143 12.22 10.65 -3.20
CA SER A 143 13.33 11.53 -2.82
C SER A 143 12.88 12.91 -2.32
N GLY A 144 11.58 13.12 -2.16
CA GLY A 144 11.01 14.38 -1.69
C GLY A 144 11.36 14.68 -0.22
N LYS A 145 11.33 15.95 0.15
CA LYS A 145 11.70 16.42 1.50
C LYS A 145 10.60 16.26 2.54
N LYS A 146 9.34 16.17 2.10
CA LYS A 146 8.18 15.95 2.97
C LYS A 146 7.83 14.47 3.00
N GLU A 147 7.33 13.99 4.11
CA GLU A 147 6.88 12.60 4.23
C GLU A 147 5.72 12.29 3.29
N ARG A 148 5.72 11.09 2.74
CA ARG A 148 4.65 10.52 1.92
C ARG A 148 4.01 9.39 2.71
N VAL A 149 2.69 9.48 2.88
CA VAL A 149 1.91 8.56 3.73
C VAL A 149 0.86 7.85 2.88
N MET A 150 0.84 6.54 2.94
CA MET A 150 -0.19 5.73 2.29
C MET A 150 -0.68 4.58 3.17
N ILE A 151 -1.91 4.16 2.96
CA ILE A 151 -2.47 2.90 3.47
C ILE A 151 -2.42 1.87 2.33
N GLY A 152 -1.91 0.68 2.65
CA GLY A 152 -1.92 -0.48 1.79
C GLY A 152 -2.87 -1.54 2.32
N ILE A 153 -3.55 -2.26 1.41
CA ILE A 153 -4.45 -3.36 1.74
C ILE A 153 -4.22 -4.48 0.73
N ASN A 154 -4.07 -5.71 1.24
CA ASN A 154 -4.16 -6.91 0.42
C ASN A 154 -5.46 -7.65 0.75
N PHE A 155 -6.21 -8.07 -0.26
CA PHE A 155 -7.53 -8.68 -0.09
C PHE A 155 -7.84 -9.73 -1.16
N TYR A 156 -8.73 -10.66 -0.82
CA TYR A 156 -9.31 -11.61 -1.78
C TYR A 156 -10.69 -11.13 -2.24
N SER A 157 -11.01 -11.36 -3.52
CA SER A 157 -12.39 -11.40 -4.02
C SER A 157 -12.97 -12.79 -3.74
N LEU A 158 -14.19 -12.85 -3.18
CA LEU A 158 -14.85 -14.10 -2.80
C LEU A 158 -15.75 -14.65 -3.90
#